data_750fc53ca4527ebcfbcac1aadc060ef6
#
_entry.id   750fc53ca4527ebcfbcac1aadc060ef6
#
_cell.length_a   1.000
_cell.length_b   1.000
_cell.length_c   1.000
_cell.angle_alpha   90.00
_cell.angle_beta   90.00
_cell.angle_gamma   90.00
#
_symmetry.space_group_name_H-M   'P 1'
#
loop_
_entity.id
_entity.type
_entity.pdbx_description
1 polymer ?
#
loop_
_entity_poly.entity_id
_entity_poly.type
_entity_poly.pdbx_seq_one_letter_code
_entity_poly.pdbx_strand_id
1 'polypeptide(L)'
;MSLITLTTDWGLTDHYVAALKGELFSMLPGVNIVDISHQIPAYNFMKAAFVFKNAFYFFPPHTIHLICVDKQLNRTDDTHTGWMVVQYGESMIVCRNNGFFTLVSKQEPLKAVYIEGSEEVSVAHEKSFLVTLLHDLVHNKPLEELGQP
;
A
#
# COMPACT_ATOMS: atom_id res chain seq x y z
N MET A 1 -10.60 8.80 -14.12
CA MET A 1 -10.34 9.41 -12.81
C MET A 1 -9.81 8.32 -11.87
N SER A 2 -8.67 8.54 -11.26
CA SER A 2 -8.04 7.52 -10.42
C SER A 2 -8.51 7.63 -8.98
N LEU A 3 -8.73 6.49 -8.36
CA LEU A 3 -9.15 6.38 -6.96
C LEU A 3 -8.07 5.61 -6.18
N ILE A 4 -7.60 6.22 -5.12
CA ILE A 4 -6.60 5.62 -4.22
C ILE A 4 -7.24 5.54 -2.84
N THR A 5 -7.15 4.38 -2.19
CA THR A 5 -7.54 4.25 -0.79
C THR A 5 -6.30 4.14 0.10
N LEU A 6 -6.42 4.61 1.33
CA LEU A 6 -5.34 4.58 2.30
C LEU A 6 -5.79 3.80 3.54
N THR A 7 -4.97 2.84 3.94
CA THR A 7 -5.10 2.11 5.21
C THR A 7 -3.74 2.16 5.90
N THR A 8 -3.65 2.84 7.03
CA THR A 8 -2.36 3.04 7.72
C THR A 8 -2.50 2.86 9.22
N ASP A 9 -1.35 2.70 9.88
CA ASP A 9 -1.23 2.76 11.33
C ASP A 9 -0.62 4.09 11.80
N TRP A 10 -0.64 5.11 10.94
CA TRP A 10 0.02 6.40 11.21
C TRP A 10 -0.76 7.31 12.15
N GLY A 11 -2.08 7.10 12.30
CA GLY A 11 -2.94 8.00 13.05
C GLY A 11 -3.22 9.31 12.32
N LEU A 12 -3.95 10.19 12.97
CA LEU A 12 -4.31 11.50 12.40
C LEU A 12 -3.79 12.67 13.24
N THR A 13 -3.06 12.39 14.31
CA THR A 13 -2.53 13.45 15.20
C THR A 13 -1.26 14.08 14.66
N ASP A 14 -0.54 13.37 13.79
CA ASP A 14 0.72 13.83 13.23
C ASP A 14 0.54 14.26 11.78
N HIS A 15 1.61 14.76 11.16
CA HIS A 15 1.58 15.35 9.82
C HIS A 15 1.71 14.33 8.68
N TYR A 16 1.97 13.06 8.98
CA TYR A 16 2.35 12.06 7.96
C TYR A 16 1.27 11.82 6.91
N VAL A 17 0.02 11.64 7.33
CA VAL A 17 -1.10 11.42 6.39
C VAL A 17 -1.31 12.64 5.51
N ALA A 18 -1.32 13.84 6.12
CA ALA A 18 -1.51 15.08 5.37
C ALA A 18 -0.38 15.31 4.36
N ALA A 19 0.85 15.01 4.73
CA ALA A 19 2.00 15.17 3.85
C ALA A 19 1.92 14.21 2.65
N LEU A 20 1.54 12.96 2.88
CA LEU A 20 1.35 11.99 1.80
C LEU A 20 0.25 12.44 0.84
N LYS A 21 -0.90 12.83 1.37
CA LYS A 21 -2.02 13.29 0.55
C LYS A 21 -1.66 14.54 -0.26
N GLY A 22 -0.98 15.50 0.38
CA GLY A 22 -0.58 16.72 -0.30
C GLY A 22 0.34 16.45 -1.48
N GLU A 23 1.28 15.55 -1.32
CA GLU A 23 2.19 15.16 -2.40
C GLU A 23 1.46 14.40 -3.50
N LEU A 24 0.54 13.49 -3.14
CA LEU A 24 -0.28 12.79 -4.12
C LEU A 24 -1.16 13.75 -4.93
N PHE A 25 -1.80 14.72 -4.28
CA PHE A 25 -2.60 15.72 -5.00
C PHE A 25 -1.75 16.58 -5.92
N SER A 26 -0.51 16.87 -5.53
CA SER A 26 0.40 17.66 -6.36
C SER A 26 0.91 16.89 -7.57
N MET A 27 1.22 15.60 -7.39
CA MET A 27 1.78 14.75 -8.44
C MET A 27 0.71 14.12 -9.34
N LEU A 28 -0.51 14.01 -8.88
CA LEU A 28 -1.61 13.32 -9.56
C LEU A 28 -2.85 14.23 -9.57
N PRO A 29 -2.86 15.28 -10.41
CA PRO A 29 -4.03 16.15 -10.49
C PRO A 29 -5.29 15.37 -10.85
N GLY A 30 -6.36 15.62 -10.10
CA GLY A 30 -7.63 14.94 -10.31
C GLY A 30 -7.77 13.59 -9.61
N VAL A 31 -6.77 13.14 -8.86
CA VAL A 31 -6.87 11.90 -8.09
C VAL A 31 -7.87 12.06 -6.95
N ASN A 32 -8.65 11.01 -6.68
CA ASN A 32 -9.50 10.92 -5.51
C ASN A 32 -8.84 10.03 -4.47
N ILE A 33 -8.81 10.49 -3.23
CA ILE A 33 -8.22 9.74 -2.12
C ILE A 33 -9.29 9.49 -1.08
N VAL A 34 -9.48 8.21 -0.73
CA VAL A 34 -10.43 7.80 0.31
C VAL A 34 -9.66 7.12 1.43
N ASP A 35 -9.89 7.57 2.65
CA ASP A 35 -9.31 6.93 3.82
C ASP A 35 -10.18 5.76 4.26
N ILE A 36 -9.59 4.56 4.31
CA ILE A 36 -10.26 3.42 4.91
C ILE A 36 -10.07 3.50 6.42
N SER A 37 -8.83 3.62 6.89
CA SER A 37 -8.52 3.89 8.30
C SER A 37 -7.08 4.34 8.45
N HIS A 38 -6.82 5.25 9.36
CA HIS A 38 -5.47 5.61 9.80
C HIS A 38 -5.26 5.27 11.28
N GLN A 39 -6.21 4.56 11.87
CA GLN A 39 -6.19 4.23 13.29
C GLN A 39 -6.00 2.74 13.53
N ILE A 40 -5.37 2.06 12.60
CA ILE A 40 -4.91 0.69 12.83
C ILE A 40 -3.84 0.75 13.94
N PRO A 41 -3.95 -0.08 14.99
CA PRO A 41 -2.90 -0.13 16.00
C PRO A 41 -1.55 -0.43 15.36
N ALA A 42 -0.49 0.23 15.85
CA ALA A 42 0.85 0.11 15.28
C ALA A 42 1.25 -1.37 15.11
N TYR A 43 1.76 -1.70 13.94
CA TYR A 43 2.22 -3.04 13.56
C TYR A 43 1.15 -4.14 13.61
N ASN A 44 -0.12 -3.79 13.76
CA ASN A 44 -1.20 -4.78 13.79
C ASN A 44 -1.74 -5.05 12.38
N PHE A 45 -0.98 -5.77 11.58
CA PHE A 45 -1.36 -6.06 10.20
C PHE A 45 -2.58 -7.01 10.11
N MET A 46 -2.86 -7.79 11.15
CA MET A 46 -4.07 -8.63 11.19
C MET A 46 -5.32 -7.77 11.30
N LYS A 47 -5.30 -6.73 12.12
CA LYS A 47 -6.40 -5.77 12.23
C LYS A 47 -6.56 -5.01 10.92
N ALA A 48 -5.45 -4.60 10.30
CA ALA A 48 -5.46 -3.94 9.01
C ALA A 48 -6.12 -4.81 7.94
N ALA A 49 -5.76 -6.10 7.90
CA ALA A 49 -6.34 -7.03 6.94
C ALA A 49 -7.84 -7.19 7.15
N PHE A 50 -8.29 -7.28 8.39
CA PHE A 50 -9.71 -7.37 8.70
C PHE A 50 -10.48 -6.13 8.24
N VAL A 51 -9.99 -4.95 8.56
CA VAL A 51 -10.62 -3.68 8.18
C VAL A 51 -10.65 -3.55 6.66
N PHE A 52 -9.52 -3.79 6.01
CA PHE A 52 -9.39 -3.66 4.56
C PHE A 52 -10.29 -4.66 3.83
N LYS A 53 -10.29 -5.92 4.24
CA LYS A 53 -11.10 -6.96 3.62
C LYS A 53 -12.59 -6.62 3.64
N ASN A 54 -13.07 -6.03 4.72
CA ASN A 54 -14.47 -5.65 4.84
C ASN A 54 -14.84 -4.40 4.02
N ALA A 55 -13.87 -3.55 3.67
CA ALA A 55 -14.08 -2.36 2.86
C ALA A 55 -13.85 -2.61 1.36
N PHE A 56 -12.93 -3.48 1.03
CA PHE A 56 -12.39 -3.68 -0.32
C PHE A 56 -13.47 -3.90 -1.38
N TYR A 57 -14.45 -4.76 -1.09
CA TYR A 57 -15.48 -5.14 -2.06
C TYR A 57 -16.45 -4.03 -2.42
N PHE A 58 -16.45 -2.95 -1.66
CA PHE A 58 -17.33 -1.80 -1.92
C PHE A 58 -16.73 -0.77 -2.86
N PHE A 59 -15.45 -0.93 -3.20
CA PHE A 59 -14.77 0.00 -4.10
C PHE A 59 -14.88 -0.46 -5.55
N PRO A 60 -14.94 0.49 -6.49
CA PRO A 60 -15.05 0.15 -7.91
C PRO A 60 -13.79 -0.50 -8.45
N PRO A 61 -13.86 -1.16 -9.61
CA PRO A 61 -12.67 -1.68 -10.28
C PRO A 61 -11.68 -0.55 -10.60
N HIS A 62 -10.42 -0.92 -10.79
CA HIS A 62 -9.30 -0.01 -11.08
C HIS A 62 -8.96 0.93 -9.91
N THR A 63 -9.38 0.57 -8.70
CA THR A 63 -8.95 1.26 -7.49
C THR A 63 -7.55 0.78 -7.11
N ILE A 64 -6.72 1.70 -6.63
CA ILE A 64 -5.39 1.39 -6.09
C ILE A 64 -5.47 1.52 -4.58
N HIS A 65 -5.19 0.42 -3.88
CA HIS A 65 -5.27 0.36 -2.42
C HIS A 65 -3.87 0.37 -1.83
N LEU A 66 -3.54 1.41 -1.07
CA LEU A 66 -2.26 1.51 -0.36
C LEU A 66 -2.45 1.11 1.09
N ILE A 67 -1.67 0.14 1.54
CA ILE A 67 -1.68 -0.38 2.90
C ILE A 67 -0.32 -0.10 3.53
N CYS A 68 -0.28 0.79 4.51
CA CYS A 68 0.94 1.17 5.22
C CYS A 68 0.86 0.70 6.67
N VAL A 69 0.83 -0.61 6.86
CA VAL A 69 0.89 -1.25 8.17
C VAL A 69 1.94 -2.34 8.10
N ASP A 70 2.91 -2.29 8.98
CA ASP A 70 4.00 -3.24 8.99
C ASP A 70 3.84 -4.24 10.14
N LYS A 71 4.51 -5.37 10.01
CA LYS A 71 4.64 -6.33 11.10
C LYS A 71 5.73 -5.85 12.03
N GLN A 72 5.48 -5.92 13.34
CA GLN A 72 6.52 -5.60 14.31
C GLN A 72 7.71 -6.55 14.10
N LEU A 73 8.83 -5.97 13.70
CA LEU A 73 10.06 -6.72 13.57
C LEU A 73 10.67 -6.89 14.97
N ASN A 74 10.91 -8.13 15.37
CA ASN A 74 11.84 -8.36 16.47
C ASN A 74 13.19 -7.81 16.03
N ARG A 75 13.79 -6.97 16.86
CA ARG A 75 15.07 -6.28 16.56
C ARG A 75 16.21 -7.20 16.20
N THR A 76 16.02 -8.51 16.33
CA THR A 76 17.02 -9.53 15.99
C THR A 76 16.89 -10.06 14.57
N ASP A 77 15.79 -9.73 13.89
CA ASP A 77 15.58 -10.11 12.48
C ASP A 77 15.87 -8.88 11.61
N ASP A 78 17.03 -8.88 10.98
CA ASP A 78 17.43 -7.84 10.02
C ASP A 78 16.64 -7.91 8.71
N THR A 79 15.59 -8.70 8.65
CA THR A 79 14.76 -8.82 7.44
C THR A 79 13.73 -7.71 7.41
N HIS A 80 14.10 -6.61 6.81
CA HIS A 80 13.12 -5.60 6.43
C HIS A 80 12.23 -6.16 5.35
N THR A 81 10.92 -6.12 5.58
CA THR A 81 9.98 -6.50 4.55
C THR A 81 9.90 -5.39 3.51
N GLY A 82 10.15 -5.75 2.27
CA GLY A 82 9.99 -4.81 1.16
C GLY A 82 8.53 -4.59 0.79
N TRP A 83 8.34 -3.89 -0.30
CA TRP A 83 7.01 -3.59 -0.83
C TRP A 83 6.67 -4.50 -2.00
N MET A 84 5.39 -4.80 -2.13
CA MET A 84 4.87 -5.57 -3.25
C MET A 84 3.63 -4.90 -3.82
N VAL A 85 3.36 -5.18 -5.09
CA VAL A 85 2.13 -4.77 -5.77
C VAL A 85 1.41 -6.03 -6.21
N VAL A 86 0.16 -6.15 -5.83
CA VAL A 86 -0.67 -7.31 -6.12
C VAL A 86 -1.85 -6.88 -6.99
N GLN A 87 -2.02 -7.54 -8.14
CA GLN A 87 -3.23 -7.39 -8.93
C GLN A 87 -4.28 -8.37 -8.42
N TYR A 88 -5.33 -7.84 -7.84
CA TYR A 88 -6.42 -8.62 -7.27
C TYR A 88 -7.71 -8.21 -7.94
N GLY A 89 -8.26 -9.11 -8.77
CA GLY A 89 -9.34 -8.73 -9.66
C GLY A 89 -8.88 -7.63 -10.62
N GLU A 90 -9.64 -6.58 -10.73
CA GLU A 90 -9.32 -5.42 -11.56
C GLU A 90 -8.65 -4.29 -10.77
N SER A 91 -8.34 -4.52 -9.51
CA SER A 91 -7.73 -3.52 -8.63
C SER A 91 -6.31 -3.89 -8.27
N MET A 92 -5.56 -2.92 -7.75
CA MET A 92 -4.18 -3.11 -7.29
C MET A 92 -4.10 -2.90 -5.79
N ILE A 93 -3.30 -3.72 -5.12
CA ILE A 93 -3.01 -3.57 -3.69
C ILE A 93 -1.50 -3.36 -3.55
N VAL A 94 -1.12 -2.24 -2.93
CA VAL A 94 0.27 -1.93 -2.60
C VAL A 94 0.43 -2.16 -1.10
N CYS A 95 1.26 -3.12 -0.72
CA CYS A 95 1.43 -3.48 0.68
C CYS A 95 2.85 -4.00 0.93
N ARG A 96 3.18 -4.16 2.20
CA ARG A 96 4.43 -4.82 2.58
C ARG A 96 4.36 -6.31 2.28
N ASN A 97 5.50 -6.90 1.95
CA ASN A 97 5.63 -8.34 1.74
C ASN A 97 5.79 -9.05 3.10
N ASN A 98 4.77 -8.96 3.93
CA ASN A 98 4.77 -9.44 5.32
C ASN A 98 3.66 -10.47 5.59
N GLY A 99 3.07 -11.02 4.54
CA GLY A 99 1.95 -11.96 4.68
C GLY A 99 0.58 -11.29 4.74
N PHE A 100 0.51 -9.96 4.63
CA PHE A 100 -0.76 -9.23 4.68
C PHE A 100 -1.78 -9.76 3.67
N PHE A 101 -1.35 -9.96 2.42
CA PHE A 101 -2.27 -10.39 1.37
C PHE A 101 -2.90 -11.74 1.66
N THR A 102 -2.17 -12.67 2.27
CA THR A 102 -2.71 -13.99 2.61
C THR A 102 -3.83 -13.92 3.65
N LEU A 103 -3.86 -12.86 4.46
CA LEU A 103 -4.94 -12.61 5.40
C LEU A 103 -6.16 -11.97 4.73
N VAL A 104 -5.95 -11.30 3.60
CA VAL A 104 -7.04 -10.68 2.84
C VAL A 104 -7.76 -11.71 1.98
N SER A 105 -7.03 -12.58 1.32
CA SER A 105 -7.60 -13.56 0.41
C SER A 105 -6.85 -14.89 0.48
N LYS A 106 -7.63 -15.97 0.40
CA LYS A 106 -7.08 -17.33 0.26
C LYS A 106 -6.85 -17.70 -1.20
N GLN A 107 -7.34 -16.89 -2.12
CA GLN A 107 -7.16 -17.12 -3.56
C GLN A 107 -5.85 -16.50 -4.02
N GLU A 108 -5.22 -17.16 -4.98
CA GLU A 108 -4.02 -16.62 -5.61
C GLU A 108 -4.37 -15.31 -6.34
N PRO A 109 -3.50 -14.31 -6.27
CA PRO A 109 -3.69 -13.09 -7.03
C PRO A 109 -3.47 -13.38 -8.52
N LEU A 110 -4.06 -12.54 -9.39
CA LEU A 110 -3.79 -12.63 -10.83
C LEU A 110 -2.33 -12.42 -11.12
N LYS A 111 -1.70 -11.50 -10.41
CA LYS A 111 -0.30 -11.16 -10.57
C LYS A 111 0.21 -10.48 -9.32
N ALA A 112 1.44 -10.74 -8.96
CA ALA A 112 2.11 -10.05 -7.87
C ALA A 112 3.55 -9.80 -8.27
N VAL A 113 4.08 -8.63 -7.94
CA VAL A 113 5.48 -8.30 -8.15
C VAL A 113 6.07 -7.75 -6.85
N TYR A 114 7.31 -8.12 -6.58
CA TYR A 114 8.10 -7.61 -5.48
C TYR A 114 8.97 -6.47 -6.01
N ILE A 115 8.97 -5.33 -5.31
CA ILE A 115 9.78 -4.19 -5.70
C ILE A 115 11.19 -4.39 -5.15
N GLU A 116 12.12 -4.71 -6.03
CA GLU A 116 13.50 -4.98 -5.66
C GLU A 116 14.14 -3.75 -5.03
N GLY A 117 14.85 -3.96 -3.92
CA GLY A 117 15.50 -2.87 -3.16
C GLY A 117 14.55 -2.09 -2.25
N SER A 118 13.25 -2.39 -2.28
CA SER A 118 12.28 -1.66 -1.47
C SER A 118 12.44 -1.91 0.03
N GLU A 119 13.09 -3.00 0.41
CA GLU A 119 13.40 -3.31 1.81
C GLU A 119 14.43 -2.32 2.40
N GLU A 120 15.19 -1.65 1.56
CA GLU A 120 16.21 -0.68 1.97
C GLU A 120 15.67 0.75 2.07
N VAL A 121 14.39 0.97 1.74
CA VAL A 121 13.78 2.30 1.80
C VAL A 121 13.66 2.73 3.27
N SER A 122 14.35 3.81 3.62
CA SER A 122 14.29 4.36 4.97
C SER A 122 12.95 5.06 5.21
N VAL A 123 12.60 5.24 6.49
CA VAL A 123 11.39 5.98 6.88
C VAL A 123 11.38 7.37 6.27
N ALA A 124 12.54 8.03 6.19
CA ALA A 124 12.65 9.38 5.62
C ALA A 124 12.32 9.42 4.12
N HIS A 125 12.51 8.33 3.39
CA HIS A 125 12.30 8.25 1.96
C HIS A 125 11.04 7.45 1.57
N GLU A 126 10.34 6.89 2.54
CA GLU A 126 9.17 6.04 2.30
C GLU A 126 8.06 6.78 1.55
N LYS A 127 7.76 8.01 1.96
CA LYS A 127 6.73 8.81 1.31
C LYS A 127 7.05 9.04 -0.17
N SER A 128 8.25 9.48 -0.49
CA SER A 128 8.66 9.71 -1.88
C SER A 128 8.63 8.43 -2.70
N PHE A 129 9.06 7.31 -2.12
CA PHE A 129 8.99 6.00 -2.75
C PHE A 129 7.54 5.63 -3.08
N LEU A 130 6.64 5.76 -2.13
CA LEU A 130 5.23 5.41 -2.31
C LEU A 130 4.55 6.31 -3.34
N VAL A 131 4.82 7.61 -3.31
CA VAL A 131 4.24 8.54 -4.28
C VAL A 131 4.69 8.19 -5.69
N THR A 132 5.97 7.88 -5.89
CA THR A 132 6.47 7.46 -7.20
C THR A 132 5.82 6.16 -7.67
N LEU A 133 5.70 5.19 -6.79
CA LEU A 133 5.07 3.92 -7.11
C LEU A 133 3.59 4.10 -7.48
N LEU A 134 2.85 4.87 -6.70
CA LEU A 134 1.45 5.16 -6.99
C LEU A 134 1.28 5.94 -8.30
N HIS A 135 2.18 6.89 -8.57
CA HIS A 135 2.20 7.61 -9.84
C HIS A 135 2.35 6.65 -11.02
N ASP A 136 3.28 5.70 -10.94
CA ASP A 136 3.48 4.70 -11.98
C ASP A 136 2.24 3.84 -12.18
N LEU A 137 1.60 3.41 -11.09
CA LEU A 137 0.39 2.60 -11.18
C LEU A 137 -0.79 3.36 -11.77
N VAL A 138 -0.96 4.62 -11.41
CA VAL A 138 -2.02 5.48 -11.97
C VAL A 138 -1.83 5.64 -13.48
N HIS A 139 -0.59 5.69 -13.95
CA HIS A 139 -0.26 5.79 -15.38
C HIS A 139 -0.16 4.43 -16.08
N ASN A 140 -0.68 3.38 -15.44
CA ASN A 140 -0.77 2.01 -16.01
C ASN A 140 0.58 1.43 -16.41
N LYS A 141 1.64 1.74 -15.68
CA LYS A 141 2.94 1.13 -15.92
C LYS A 141 2.83 -0.38 -15.67
N PRO A 142 3.29 -1.23 -16.60
CA PRO A 142 3.19 -2.68 -16.41
C PRO A 142 3.89 -3.16 -15.15
N LEU A 143 3.29 -4.11 -14.44
CA LEU A 143 3.85 -4.62 -13.19
C LEU A 143 5.24 -5.22 -13.39
N GLU A 144 5.48 -5.82 -14.55
CA GLU A 144 6.77 -6.42 -14.89
C GLU A 144 7.91 -5.41 -14.91
N GLU A 145 7.59 -4.14 -15.15
CA GLU A 145 8.58 -3.06 -15.14
C GLU A 145 8.81 -2.49 -13.75
N LEU A 146 7.93 -2.81 -12.80
CA LEU A 146 8.04 -2.32 -11.42
C LEU A 146 8.84 -3.25 -10.54
N GLY A 147 8.78 -4.56 -10.79
CA GLY A 147 9.45 -5.52 -9.94
C GLY A 147 9.43 -6.93 -10.50
N GLN A 148 9.83 -7.87 -9.68
CA GLN A 148 9.91 -9.29 -10.03
C GLN A 148 8.71 -10.05 -9.45
N PRO A 149 8.20 -11.05 -10.20
CA PRO A 149 7.08 -11.85 -9.72
C PRO A 149 7.39 -12.67 -8.47
#